data_63acde353d9539089972fd5c8b172f0b
#
_entry.id   63acde353d9539089972fd5c8b172f0b
#
_cell.length_a   1.000
_cell.length_b   1.000
_cell.length_c   1.000
_cell.angle_alpha   90.00
_cell.angle_beta   90.00
_cell.angle_gamma   90.00
#
_symmetry.space_group_name_H-M   'P 1'
#
loop_
_entity.id
_entity.type
_entity.pdbx_description
1 polymer ?
#
loop_
_entity_poly.entity_id
_entity_poly.type
_entity_poly.pdbx_seq_one_letter_code
_entity_poly.pdbx_strand_id
1 'polypeptide(L)'
;MFNLKLTIDQIHILKYQIPTKKNGHNVYNSYFNLEVVRKIKKKYKKIDIITFTNVFAHIENFRELIKNLKNLISKETIIVIENHYLGAVTNKNQFDTFYHEHPRTYSLNSFLHMQKLLTLNLTRVSFPKRYSGNIRVFFQKKKYIKNYKFFLKK
;
A
#
# COMPACT_ATOMS: atom_id res chain seq x y z
N MET A 1 11.33 17.03 7.05
CA MET A 1 12.01 15.96 6.29
C MET A 1 11.58 14.61 6.82
N PHE A 2 11.25 13.63 5.97
CA PHE A 2 10.88 12.28 6.42
C PHE A 2 12.17 11.49 6.67
N ASN A 3 12.31 10.93 7.86
CA ASN A 3 13.54 10.24 8.28
C ASN A 3 13.51 8.73 8.03
N LEU A 4 12.33 8.13 7.89
CA LEU A 4 12.18 6.70 7.66
C LEU A 4 11.04 6.39 6.69
N LYS A 5 11.38 5.74 5.58
CA LYS A 5 10.46 5.14 4.62
C LYS A 5 10.53 3.61 4.73
N LEU A 6 9.40 2.96 4.93
CA LEU A 6 9.24 1.53 4.82
C LEU A 6 8.54 1.21 3.48
N THR A 7 9.22 0.49 2.61
CA THR A 7 8.61 -0.05 1.39
C THR A 7 8.34 -1.53 1.61
N ILE A 8 7.10 -1.94 1.35
CA ILE A 8 6.67 -3.33 1.46
C ILE A 8 6.43 -3.82 0.05
N ASP A 9 7.28 -4.75 -0.38
CA ASP A 9 7.18 -5.43 -1.67
C ASP A 9 7.07 -6.93 -1.40
N GLN A 10 6.14 -7.57 -2.09
CA GLN A 10 5.92 -9.02 -1.99
C GLN A 10 6.67 -9.75 -3.11
N ILE A 11 7.84 -9.27 -3.47
CA ILE A 11 8.61 -9.88 -4.56
C ILE A 11 9.46 -11.01 -3.99
N HIS A 12 9.08 -12.24 -4.30
CA HIS A 12 9.83 -13.48 -4.00
C HIS A 12 11.15 -13.63 -4.78
N ILE A 13 11.64 -12.59 -5.44
CA ILE A 13 12.79 -12.70 -6.31
C ILE A 13 14.04 -12.22 -5.59
N LEU A 14 14.83 -13.14 -5.05
CA LEU A 14 16.17 -12.92 -4.49
C LEU A 14 17.04 -11.95 -5.33
N LYS A 15 16.84 -11.95 -6.64
CA LYS A 15 17.54 -11.10 -7.60
C LYS A 15 17.43 -9.60 -7.33
N TYR A 16 16.32 -9.11 -6.77
CA TYR A 16 16.12 -7.69 -6.50
C TYR A 16 16.53 -7.25 -5.08
N GLN A 17 16.78 -8.19 -4.19
CA GLN A 17 17.18 -7.88 -2.81
C GLN A 17 18.65 -7.53 -2.69
N ILE A 18 19.51 -8.11 -3.53
CA ILE A 18 20.97 -7.88 -3.52
C ILE A 18 21.32 -6.43 -3.84
N PRO A 19 20.79 -5.79 -4.92
CA PRO A 19 21.00 -4.38 -5.19
C PRO A 19 20.50 -3.47 -4.06
N THR A 20 19.36 -3.80 -3.45
CA THR A 20 18.76 -3.01 -2.37
C THR A 20 19.64 -3.00 -1.11
N LYS A 21 20.21 -4.15 -0.74
CA LYS A 21 21.19 -4.25 0.36
C LYS A 21 22.48 -3.48 0.07
N LYS A 22 22.99 -3.56 -1.14
CA LYS A 22 24.19 -2.80 -1.58
C LYS A 22 23.99 -1.29 -1.45
N ASN A 23 22.77 -0.80 -1.61
CA ASN A 23 22.41 0.61 -1.45
C ASN A 23 22.16 1.01 0.02
N GLY A 24 22.55 0.20 1.00
CA GLY A 24 22.43 0.51 2.42
C GLY A 24 21.02 0.35 3.00
N HIS A 25 20.06 -0.22 2.26
CA HIS A 25 18.72 -0.46 2.77
C HIS A 25 18.64 -1.71 3.65
N ASN A 26 17.82 -1.66 4.70
CA ASN A 26 17.51 -2.83 5.51
C ASN A 26 16.43 -3.67 4.84
N VAL A 27 16.78 -4.87 4.44
CA VAL A 27 15.89 -5.81 3.74
C VAL A 27 15.53 -6.96 4.66
N TYR A 28 14.25 -7.23 4.83
CA TYR A 28 13.71 -8.41 5.50
C TYR A 28 13.25 -9.39 4.43
N ASN A 29 13.97 -10.50 4.27
CA ASN A 29 13.61 -11.57 3.33
C ASN A 29 12.53 -12.46 3.95
N SER A 30 11.32 -11.96 4.04
CA SER A 30 10.17 -12.63 4.64
C SER A 30 8.88 -11.95 4.22
N TYR A 31 7.77 -12.67 4.30
CA TYR A 31 6.44 -12.06 4.22
C TYR A 31 6.26 -11.00 5.30
N PHE A 32 5.39 -10.02 5.02
CA PHE A 32 5.02 -8.99 5.98
C PHE A 32 4.10 -9.57 7.07
N ASN A 33 4.69 -10.25 8.03
CA ASN A 33 4.06 -10.91 9.15
C ASN A 33 4.38 -10.23 10.49
N LEU A 34 3.82 -10.74 11.59
CA LEU A 34 4.02 -10.17 12.92
C LEU A 34 5.49 -10.20 13.38
N GLU A 35 6.27 -11.19 12.95
CA GLU A 35 7.69 -11.28 13.29
C GLU A 35 8.48 -10.12 12.67
N VAL A 36 8.25 -9.85 11.38
CA VAL A 36 8.86 -8.69 10.69
C VAL A 36 8.44 -7.38 11.35
N VAL A 37 7.17 -7.24 11.72
CA VAL A 37 6.67 -6.06 12.45
C VAL A 37 7.42 -5.86 13.77
N ARG A 38 7.65 -6.93 14.53
CA ARG A 38 8.42 -6.87 15.80
C ARG A 38 9.87 -6.44 15.55
N LYS A 39 10.53 -6.98 14.53
CA LYS A 39 11.91 -6.59 14.14
C LYS A 39 11.98 -5.11 13.76
N ILE A 40 11.00 -4.63 12.98
CA ILE A 40 10.91 -3.22 12.59
C ILE A 40 10.73 -2.33 13.83
N LYS A 41 9.79 -2.67 14.71
CA LYS A 41 9.53 -1.88 15.93
C LYS A 41 10.71 -1.87 16.91
N LYS A 42 11.47 -2.97 16.99
CA LYS A 42 12.69 -3.02 17.81
C LYS A 42 13.78 -2.10 17.27
N LYS A 43 13.87 -1.97 15.94
CA LYS A 43 14.91 -1.17 15.29
C LYS A 43 14.54 0.31 15.17
N TYR A 44 13.26 0.62 14.95
CA TYR A 44 12.80 1.97 14.64
C TYR A 44 11.69 2.40 15.59
N LYS A 45 11.89 3.54 16.24
CA LYS A 45 10.88 4.13 17.16
C LYS A 45 9.64 4.63 16.43
N LYS A 46 9.80 5.08 15.17
CA LYS A 46 8.74 5.70 14.37
C LYS A 46 8.95 5.37 12.89
N ILE A 47 7.85 5.22 12.18
CA ILE A 47 7.83 5.08 10.73
C ILE A 47 7.08 6.28 10.15
N ASP A 48 7.72 7.02 9.27
CA ASP A 48 7.12 8.21 8.66
C ASP A 48 6.26 7.83 7.46
N ILE A 49 6.73 6.93 6.60
CA ILE A 49 6.02 6.50 5.39
C ILE A 49 6.05 5.00 5.24
N ILE A 50 4.90 4.40 4.94
CA ILE A 50 4.76 3.00 4.51
C ILE A 50 4.25 3.00 3.08
N THR A 51 4.94 2.31 2.17
CA THR A 51 4.55 2.25 0.76
C THR A 51 4.28 0.83 0.30
N PHE A 52 3.25 0.69 -0.53
CA PHE A 52 2.94 -0.53 -1.30
C PHE A 52 2.77 -0.14 -2.76
N THR A 53 3.55 -0.72 -3.65
CA THR A 53 3.46 -0.42 -5.08
C THR A 53 3.26 -1.71 -5.86
N ASN A 54 2.06 -1.90 -6.41
CA ASN A 54 1.61 -3.11 -7.13
C ASN A 54 1.79 -4.41 -6.34
N VAL A 55 1.54 -4.36 -5.04
CA VAL A 55 1.68 -5.49 -4.10
C VAL A 55 0.32 -5.91 -3.54
N PHE A 56 -0.59 -4.97 -3.40
CA PHE A 56 -1.86 -5.18 -2.70
C PHE A 56 -2.74 -6.24 -3.36
N ALA A 57 -2.67 -6.39 -4.68
CA ALA A 57 -3.40 -7.42 -5.42
C ALA A 57 -2.99 -8.84 -5.01
N HIS A 58 -1.73 -9.04 -4.64
CA HIS A 58 -1.12 -10.33 -4.30
C HIS A 58 -1.29 -10.74 -2.83
N ILE A 59 -1.84 -9.86 -1.97
CA ILE A 59 -1.94 -10.13 -0.54
C ILE A 59 -3.16 -11.01 -0.26
N GLU A 60 -2.94 -12.26 0.13
CA GLU A 60 -4.01 -13.20 0.45
C GLU A 60 -4.63 -12.93 1.82
N ASN A 61 -3.81 -12.83 2.88
CA ASN A 61 -4.28 -12.61 4.25
C ASN A 61 -4.44 -11.12 4.57
N PHE A 62 -5.52 -10.53 4.08
CA PHE A 62 -5.80 -9.11 4.28
C PHE A 62 -6.06 -8.74 5.74
N ARG A 63 -6.65 -9.63 6.54
CA ARG A 63 -6.89 -9.37 7.97
C ARG A 63 -5.59 -9.26 8.75
N GLU A 64 -4.64 -10.13 8.48
CA GLU A 64 -3.32 -10.08 9.09
C GLU A 64 -2.57 -8.81 8.66
N LEU A 65 -2.62 -8.45 7.39
CA LEU A 65 -2.05 -7.21 6.88
C LEU A 65 -2.55 -5.99 7.68
N ILE A 66 -3.86 -5.84 7.82
CA ILE A 66 -4.47 -4.72 8.57
C ILE A 66 -4.00 -4.71 10.03
N LYS A 67 -3.99 -5.88 10.69
CA LYS A 67 -3.49 -6.01 12.07
C LYS A 67 -2.03 -5.58 12.18
N ASN A 68 -1.19 -6.03 11.25
CA ASN A 68 0.24 -5.72 11.22
C ASN A 68 0.50 -4.23 10.94
N LEU A 69 -0.23 -3.64 10.00
CA LEU A 69 -0.16 -2.20 9.73
C LEU A 69 -0.55 -1.37 10.94
N LYS A 70 -1.63 -1.71 11.64
CA LYS A 70 -2.05 -1.00 12.86
C LYS A 70 -0.96 -0.97 13.93
N ASN A 71 -0.12 -2.01 14.00
CA ASN A 71 1.01 -2.06 14.93
C ASN A 71 2.16 -1.10 14.55
N LEU A 72 2.25 -0.68 13.29
CA LEU A 72 3.33 0.21 12.79
C LEU A 72 2.89 1.67 12.66
N ILE A 73 1.58 1.92 12.56
CA ILE A 73 1.03 3.26 12.31
C ILE A 73 1.14 4.12 13.57
N SER A 74 1.79 5.27 13.44
CA SER A 74 1.78 6.35 14.41
C SER A 74 0.82 7.48 13.99
N LYS A 75 0.78 8.58 14.76
CA LYS A 75 -0.04 9.76 14.44
C LYS A 75 0.42 10.47 13.14
N GLU A 76 1.71 10.40 12.84
CA GLU A 76 2.34 11.08 11.71
C GLU A 76 2.57 10.16 10.51
N THR A 77 2.39 8.86 10.66
CA THR A 77 2.64 7.89 9.59
C THR A 77 1.73 8.13 8.39
N ILE A 78 2.32 8.16 7.20
CA ILE A 78 1.62 8.19 5.91
C ILE A 78 1.68 6.80 5.30
N ILE A 79 0.54 6.24 4.90
CA ILE A 79 0.49 5.03 4.08
C ILE A 79 0.20 5.44 2.65
N VAL A 80 1.01 4.97 1.72
CA VAL A 80 0.82 5.17 0.27
C VAL A 80 0.62 3.81 -0.38
N ILE A 81 -0.51 3.64 -1.04
CA ILE A 81 -0.82 2.41 -1.79
C ILE A 81 -1.04 2.79 -3.24
N GLU A 82 -0.31 2.14 -4.13
CA GLU A 82 -0.54 2.21 -5.58
C GLU A 82 -0.81 0.82 -6.11
N ASN A 83 -1.89 0.68 -6.88
CA ASN A 83 -2.30 -0.59 -7.46
C ASN A 83 -3.10 -0.39 -8.74
N HIS A 84 -3.30 -1.45 -9.54
CA HIS A 84 -4.24 -1.43 -10.67
C HIS A 84 -5.60 -0.94 -10.21
N TYR A 85 -6.20 -0.06 -11.00
CA TYR A 85 -7.50 0.53 -10.71
C TYR A 85 -8.61 -0.22 -11.45
N LEU A 86 -9.54 -0.80 -10.71
CA LEU A 86 -10.67 -1.55 -11.30
C LEU A 86 -11.41 -0.74 -12.38
N GLY A 87 -11.62 0.56 -12.17
CA GLY A 87 -12.26 1.41 -13.16
C GLY A 87 -11.46 1.56 -14.46
N ALA A 88 -10.12 1.54 -14.41
CA ALA A 88 -9.30 1.54 -15.62
C ALA A 88 -9.32 0.16 -16.31
N VAL A 89 -9.31 -0.91 -15.54
CA VAL A 89 -9.41 -2.29 -16.04
C VAL A 89 -10.71 -2.49 -16.81
N THR A 90 -11.85 -2.09 -16.23
CA THR A 90 -13.16 -2.22 -16.89
C THR A 90 -13.30 -1.30 -18.12
N ASN A 91 -12.88 -0.02 -18.01
CA ASN A 91 -13.00 0.94 -19.09
C ASN A 91 -12.11 0.62 -20.30
N LYS A 92 -11.04 -0.15 -20.11
CA LYS A 92 -10.08 -0.50 -21.16
C LYS A 92 -10.11 -1.98 -21.53
N ASN A 93 -11.09 -2.73 -21.02
CA ASN A 93 -11.25 -4.17 -21.28
C ASN A 93 -9.99 -4.99 -20.98
N GLN A 94 -9.29 -4.67 -19.88
CA GLN A 94 -8.03 -5.33 -19.48
C GLN A 94 -8.31 -6.63 -18.71
N PHE A 95 -8.87 -7.63 -19.37
CA PHE A 95 -9.24 -8.92 -18.75
C PHE A 95 -8.03 -9.75 -18.34
N ASP A 96 -6.89 -9.54 -18.97
CA ASP A 96 -5.58 -10.15 -18.62
C ASP A 96 -5.10 -9.80 -17.20
N THR A 97 -5.66 -8.77 -16.59
CA THR A 97 -5.39 -8.40 -15.19
C THR A 97 -5.96 -9.39 -14.18
N PHE A 98 -6.98 -10.17 -14.57
CA PHE A 98 -7.62 -11.15 -13.69
C PHE A 98 -6.96 -12.53 -13.84
N TYR A 99 -6.02 -12.84 -12.95
CA TYR A 99 -5.35 -14.15 -12.91
C TYR A 99 -5.05 -14.55 -11.45
N HIS A 100 -4.60 -15.80 -11.26
CA HIS A 100 -4.50 -16.43 -9.94
C HIS A 100 -3.61 -15.67 -8.92
N GLU A 101 -2.60 -14.93 -9.39
CA GLU A 101 -1.76 -14.11 -8.51
C GLU A 101 -2.41 -12.80 -8.08
N HIS A 102 -3.52 -12.40 -8.71
CA HIS A 102 -4.30 -11.21 -8.36
C HIS A 102 -5.65 -11.57 -7.72
N PRO A 103 -5.66 -12.14 -6.50
CA PRO A 103 -6.91 -12.51 -5.84
C PRO A 103 -7.82 -11.32 -5.54
N ARG A 104 -7.33 -10.09 -5.69
CA ARG A 104 -8.08 -8.86 -5.46
C ARG A 104 -7.79 -7.78 -6.47
N THR A 105 -8.84 -7.08 -6.88
CA THR A 105 -8.78 -5.84 -7.67
C THR A 105 -9.43 -4.72 -6.88
N TYR A 106 -8.87 -3.51 -6.95
CA TYR A 106 -9.26 -2.41 -6.08
C TYR A 106 -9.94 -1.28 -6.85
N SER A 107 -11.10 -0.84 -6.33
CA SER A 107 -11.77 0.40 -6.69
C SER A 107 -11.49 1.50 -5.65
N LEU A 108 -11.90 2.73 -5.91
CA LEU A 108 -11.86 3.78 -4.90
C LEU A 108 -12.70 3.40 -3.66
N ASN A 109 -13.87 2.76 -3.87
CA ASN A 109 -14.73 2.30 -2.77
C ASN A 109 -14.03 1.26 -1.88
N SER A 110 -13.20 0.39 -2.45
CA SER A 110 -12.38 -0.55 -1.67
C SER A 110 -11.45 0.19 -0.71
N PHE A 111 -10.84 1.29 -1.16
CA PHE A 111 -9.96 2.10 -0.31
C PHE A 111 -10.75 2.94 0.72
N LEU A 112 -11.96 3.41 0.40
CA LEU A 112 -12.84 4.05 1.38
C LEU A 112 -13.27 3.07 2.49
N HIS A 113 -13.45 1.79 2.17
CA HIS A 113 -13.68 0.76 3.19
C HIS A 113 -12.42 0.50 4.02
N MET A 114 -11.26 0.39 3.38
CA MET A 114 -9.96 0.21 4.04
C MET A 114 -9.63 1.34 5.02
N GLN A 115 -9.99 2.58 4.70
CA GLN A 115 -9.91 3.74 5.60
C GLN A 115 -10.55 3.45 6.97
N LYS A 116 -11.75 2.84 6.97
CA LYS A 116 -12.47 2.48 8.21
C LYS A 116 -11.71 1.38 8.96
N LEU A 117 -11.25 0.35 8.25
CA LEU A 117 -10.50 -0.77 8.84
C LEU A 117 -9.20 -0.31 9.50
N LEU A 118 -8.48 0.62 8.88
CA LEU A 118 -7.21 1.16 9.41
C LEU A 118 -7.41 2.25 10.47
N THR A 119 -8.62 2.77 10.63
CA THR A 119 -8.93 3.94 11.48
C THR A 119 -8.07 5.15 11.06
N LEU A 120 -7.96 5.35 9.75
CA LEU A 120 -7.24 6.44 9.09
C LEU A 120 -8.18 7.24 8.20
N ASN A 121 -7.69 8.37 7.69
CA ASN A 121 -8.40 9.17 6.70
C ASN A 121 -7.72 9.04 5.34
N LEU A 122 -8.52 8.85 4.28
CA LEU A 122 -8.06 8.96 2.91
C LEU A 122 -7.85 10.43 2.58
N THR A 123 -6.60 10.87 2.49
CA THR A 123 -6.26 12.30 2.38
C THR A 123 -5.98 12.75 0.96
N ARG A 124 -5.58 11.83 0.09
CA ARG A 124 -5.31 12.11 -1.31
C ARG A 124 -5.57 10.88 -2.17
N VAL A 125 -6.08 11.11 -3.39
CA VAL A 125 -6.23 10.12 -4.45
C VAL A 125 -5.62 10.69 -5.72
N SER A 126 -4.94 9.86 -6.50
CA SER A 126 -4.45 10.20 -7.85
C SER A 126 -4.53 8.95 -8.74
N PHE A 127 -4.56 9.18 -10.06
CA PHE A 127 -4.69 8.12 -11.06
C PHE A 127 -3.47 8.16 -12.00
N PRO A 128 -2.34 7.52 -11.60
CA PRO A 128 -1.16 7.41 -12.48
C PRO A 128 -1.49 6.60 -13.75
N LYS A 129 -0.91 7.02 -14.88
CA LYS A 129 -1.09 6.32 -16.18
C LYS A 129 -0.29 5.02 -16.29
N ARG A 130 0.52 4.67 -15.28
CA ARG A 130 1.33 3.43 -15.27
C ARG A 130 0.44 2.21 -15.39
N TYR A 131 0.96 1.17 -16.03
CA TYR A 131 0.27 -0.11 -16.23
C TYR A 131 -1.15 0.06 -16.76
N SER A 132 -1.31 0.97 -17.72
CA SER A 132 -2.60 1.32 -18.34
C SER A 132 -3.65 1.91 -17.39
N GLY A 133 -3.30 2.20 -16.15
CA GLY A 133 -4.13 2.92 -15.19
C GLY A 133 -4.09 2.36 -13.78
N ASN A 134 -3.37 3.07 -12.91
CA ASN A 134 -3.31 2.78 -11.47
C ASN A 134 -4.17 3.77 -10.68
N ILE A 135 -4.52 3.39 -9.47
CA ILE A 135 -4.99 4.28 -8.43
C ILE A 135 -3.89 4.38 -7.35
N ARG A 136 -3.55 5.59 -6.93
CA ARG A 136 -2.66 5.84 -5.79
C ARG A 136 -3.40 6.59 -4.72
N VAL A 137 -3.41 6.04 -3.52
CA VAL A 137 -4.12 6.57 -2.36
C VAL A 137 -3.15 6.85 -1.21
N PHE A 138 -3.49 7.86 -0.41
CA PHE A 138 -2.72 8.27 0.75
C PHE A 138 -3.62 8.25 1.98
N PHE A 139 -3.19 7.55 3.03
CA PHE A 139 -3.90 7.47 4.31
C PHE A 139 -3.08 8.09 5.43
N GLN A 140 -3.76 8.83 6.34
CA GLN A 140 -3.17 9.45 7.52
C GLN A 140 -4.18 9.52 8.67
N LYS A 141 -3.71 9.68 9.92
CA LYS A 141 -4.59 9.96 11.06
C LYS A 141 -5.15 11.39 11.03
N LYS A 142 -4.42 12.36 10.50
CA LYS A 142 -4.88 13.75 10.38
C LYS A 142 -6.06 13.83 9.41
N LYS A 143 -7.12 14.57 9.78
CA LYS A 143 -8.19 14.92 8.85
C LYS A 143 -7.67 15.97 7.87
N TYR A 144 -7.47 15.59 6.62
CA TYR A 144 -7.28 16.55 5.54
C TYR A 144 -8.63 16.73 4.84
N ILE A 145 -9.19 17.93 4.92
CA ILE A 145 -10.42 18.30 4.21
C ILE A 145 -10.02 18.68 2.78
N LYS A 146 -9.78 17.70 1.92
CA LYS A 146 -9.79 17.94 0.47
C LYS A 146 -10.84 17.04 -0.16
N ASN A 147 -11.78 17.69 -0.87
CA ASN A 147 -12.97 17.11 -1.53
C ASN A 147 -12.61 15.98 -2.51
N TYR A 148 -12.39 14.75 -2.02
CA TYR A 148 -12.40 13.57 -2.89
C TYR A 148 -13.81 13.20 -3.37
N LYS A 149 -14.86 13.85 -2.84
CA LYS A 149 -16.26 13.72 -3.34
C LYS A 149 -16.40 14.00 -4.84
N PHE A 150 -15.50 14.80 -5.42
CA PHE A 150 -15.47 15.08 -6.86
C PHE A 150 -15.19 13.82 -7.70
N PHE A 151 -14.41 12.86 -7.20
CA PHE A 151 -14.05 11.64 -7.92
C PHE A 151 -15.10 10.54 -7.83
N LEU A 152 -16.10 10.67 -6.95
CA LEU A 152 -17.20 9.70 -6.79
C LEU A 152 -18.39 9.99 -7.71
N LYS A 153 -18.37 11.11 -8.45
CA LYS A 153 -19.48 11.55 -9.32
C LYS A 153 -19.25 11.26 -10.82
N LYS A 154 -18.25 10.44 -11.19
CA LYS A 154 -18.05 10.02 -12.57
C LYS A 154 -18.25 8.53 -12.71
#